data_46318e94437a1235a89f8a0fe7e52fa7
#
_entry.id   46318e94437a1235a89f8a0fe7e52fa7
#
_cell.length_a   1.000
_cell.length_b   1.000
_cell.length_c   1.000
_cell.angle_alpha   90.00
_cell.angle_beta   90.00
_cell.angle_gamma   90.00
#
_symmetry.space_group_name_H-M   'P 1'
#
loop_
_entity.id
_entity.type
_entity.pdbx_description
1 polymer ?
#
loop_
_entity_poly.entity_id
_entity_poly.type
_entity_poly.pdbx_seq_one_letter_code
_entity_poly.pdbx_strand_id
1 'polypeptide(L)'
;EHVVITGAGQIGLLAAQYALTIGAIPIVIDPVDERLALARSLGVPYTINPMSSDVLAEIKRITKDRMAEVIIEASGSDRAIRGAIDYVSYAGRISLVGWPKSDIPLPTALITKKELTIRGSRNSVGLFPESLRLISEGKVNVAALLTKTVSMDETPATVVDIAENPDRYLKVTCLF
;
A
#
# COMPACT_ATOMS: atom_id res chain seq x y z
N GLU A 1 -15.11 -7.36 0.64
CA GLU A 1 -14.72 -6.20 -0.19
C GLU A 1 -13.36 -6.43 -0.83
N HIS A 2 -13.17 -5.94 -2.05
CA HIS A 2 -11.85 -5.84 -2.65
C HIS A 2 -11.19 -4.52 -2.21
N VAL A 3 -9.94 -4.62 -1.80
CA VAL A 3 -9.13 -3.47 -1.36
C VAL A 3 -7.92 -3.35 -2.29
N VAL A 4 -7.93 -2.37 -3.18
CA VAL A 4 -6.74 -2.06 -3.97
C VAL A 4 -5.78 -1.23 -3.12
N ILE A 5 -4.52 -1.66 -3.08
CA ILE A 5 -3.45 -0.99 -2.35
C ILE A 5 -2.36 -0.63 -3.36
N THR A 6 -2.14 0.67 -3.57
CA THR A 6 -1.07 1.14 -4.45
C THR A 6 0.18 1.43 -3.63
N GLY A 7 1.27 0.74 -4.00
CA GLY A 7 2.54 0.73 -3.28
C GLY A 7 2.68 -0.47 -2.35
N ALA A 8 3.65 -1.34 -2.64
CA ALA A 8 4.06 -2.46 -1.79
C ALA A 8 5.27 -2.09 -0.91
N GLY A 9 5.31 -0.86 -0.45
CA GLY A 9 6.21 -0.42 0.61
C GLY A 9 5.76 -0.92 1.97
N GLN A 10 6.46 -0.52 3.03
CA GLN A 10 6.15 -0.92 4.40
C GLN A 10 4.67 -0.69 4.75
N ILE A 11 4.13 0.50 4.47
CA ILE A 11 2.75 0.87 4.80
C ILE A 11 1.76 0.03 4.01
N GLY A 12 1.96 -0.10 2.69
CA GLY A 12 1.05 -0.87 1.84
C GLY A 12 1.01 -2.36 2.21
N LEU A 13 2.17 -2.97 2.51
CA LEU A 13 2.23 -4.38 2.93
C LEU A 13 1.60 -4.61 4.31
N LEU A 14 1.71 -3.66 5.24
CA LEU A 14 1.00 -3.72 6.53
C LEU A 14 -0.51 -3.58 6.32
N ALA A 15 -0.95 -2.65 5.47
CA ALA A 15 -2.35 -2.49 5.13
C ALA A 15 -2.94 -3.74 4.46
N ALA A 16 -2.17 -4.39 3.57
CA ALA A 16 -2.58 -5.63 2.93
C ALA A 16 -2.77 -6.77 3.94
N GLN A 17 -1.84 -6.94 4.87
CA GLN A 17 -1.97 -7.93 5.93
C GLN A 17 -3.17 -7.62 6.83
N TYR A 18 -3.38 -6.35 7.21
CA TYR A 18 -4.55 -5.97 7.98
C TYR A 18 -5.85 -6.29 7.24
N ALA A 19 -5.93 -5.98 5.95
CA ALA A 19 -7.10 -6.32 5.13
C ALA A 19 -7.43 -7.82 5.17
N LEU A 20 -6.41 -8.68 5.12
CA LEU A 20 -6.59 -10.13 5.27
C LEU A 20 -7.17 -10.51 6.63
N THR A 21 -6.75 -9.86 7.73
CA THR A 21 -7.25 -10.19 9.08
C THR A 21 -8.74 -9.92 9.27
N ILE A 22 -9.30 -9.02 8.49
CA ILE A 22 -10.73 -8.64 8.53
C ILE A 22 -11.55 -9.30 7.38
N GLY A 23 -10.95 -10.26 6.65
CA GLY A 23 -11.62 -10.97 5.57
C GLY A 23 -11.82 -10.16 4.29
N ALA A 24 -11.12 -9.05 4.11
CA ALA A 24 -11.08 -8.33 2.84
C ALA A 24 -10.12 -9.01 1.85
N ILE A 25 -10.23 -8.68 0.58
CA ILE A 25 -9.43 -9.26 -0.51
C ILE A 25 -8.49 -8.18 -1.04
N PRO A 26 -7.22 -8.14 -0.60
CA PRO A 26 -6.26 -7.15 -1.07
C PRO A 26 -5.77 -7.45 -2.49
N ILE A 27 -5.63 -6.38 -3.28
CA ILE A 27 -5.01 -6.34 -4.60
C ILE A 27 -3.87 -5.34 -4.50
N VAL A 28 -2.63 -5.81 -4.47
CA VAL A 28 -1.45 -4.94 -4.28
C VAL A 28 -0.83 -4.59 -5.63
N ILE A 29 -0.54 -3.31 -5.84
CA ILE A 29 0.03 -2.77 -7.07
C ILE A 29 1.38 -2.12 -6.75
N ASP A 30 2.45 -2.58 -7.40
CA ASP A 30 3.79 -2.00 -7.24
C ASP A 30 4.64 -2.30 -8.51
N PRO A 31 5.52 -1.38 -8.95
CA PRO A 31 6.40 -1.64 -10.10
C PRO A 31 7.57 -2.61 -9.79
N VAL A 32 7.84 -2.91 -8.53
CA VAL A 32 8.98 -3.74 -8.09
C VAL A 32 8.50 -5.17 -7.85
N ASP A 33 8.97 -6.11 -8.68
CA ASP A 33 8.52 -7.51 -8.64
C ASP A 33 8.89 -8.22 -7.33
N GLU A 34 10.02 -7.88 -6.72
CA GLU A 34 10.46 -8.42 -5.42
C GLU A 34 9.48 -8.04 -4.31
N ARG A 35 8.96 -6.81 -4.32
CA ARG A 35 7.94 -6.36 -3.37
C ARG A 35 6.61 -7.06 -3.58
N LEU A 36 6.24 -7.32 -4.84
CA LEU A 36 5.06 -8.12 -5.16
C LEU A 36 5.24 -9.59 -4.77
N ALA A 37 6.44 -10.14 -4.92
CA ALA A 37 6.74 -11.49 -4.43
C ALA A 37 6.60 -11.58 -2.90
N LEU A 38 7.10 -10.58 -2.17
CA LEU A 38 6.91 -10.49 -0.72
C LEU A 38 5.41 -10.36 -0.35
N ALA A 39 4.65 -9.54 -1.07
CA ALA A 39 3.20 -9.44 -0.85
C ALA A 39 2.52 -10.81 -0.97
N ARG A 40 2.85 -11.58 -2.00
CA ARG A 40 2.32 -12.96 -2.18
C ARG A 40 2.72 -13.89 -1.04
N SER A 41 3.96 -13.83 -0.58
CA SER A 41 4.43 -14.63 0.56
C SER A 41 3.73 -14.29 1.88
N LEU A 42 3.20 -13.07 2.00
CA LEU A 42 2.39 -12.60 3.12
C LEU A 42 0.89 -12.94 2.97
N GLY A 43 0.52 -13.73 1.94
CA GLY A 43 -0.84 -14.20 1.73
C GLY A 43 -1.72 -13.30 0.85
N VAL A 44 -1.17 -12.26 0.22
CA VAL A 44 -1.91 -11.41 -0.72
C VAL A 44 -2.31 -12.22 -1.97
N PRO A 45 -3.60 -12.37 -2.27
CA PRO A 45 -4.06 -13.23 -3.37
C PRO A 45 -3.82 -12.63 -4.76
N TYR A 46 -3.78 -11.30 -4.87
CA TYR A 46 -3.63 -10.61 -6.15
C TYR A 46 -2.56 -9.53 -6.09
N THR A 47 -1.63 -9.59 -7.05
CA THR A 47 -0.59 -8.59 -7.23
C THR A 47 -0.54 -8.15 -8.69
N ILE A 48 -0.32 -6.87 -8.95
CA ILE A 48 -0.28 -6.31 -10.30
C ILE A 48 0.98 -5.45 -10.44
N ASN A 49 1.81 -5.76 -11.45
CA ASN A 49 2.93 -4.89 -11.83
C ASN A 49 2.45 -3.93 -12.94
N PRO A 50 2.38 -2.61 -12.71
CA PRO A 50 1.89 -1.64 -13.68
C PRO A 50 2.86 -1.43 -14.86
N MET A 51 4.07 -1.99 -14.80
CA MET A 51 5.05 -1.93 -15.89
C MET A 51 4.81 -3.03 -16.94
N SER A 52 4.16 -4.13 -16.55
CA SER A 52 3.92 -5.29 -17.40
C SER A 52 2.45 -5.59 -17.65
N SER A 53 1.52 -4.90 -16.96
CA SER A 53 0.08 -5.18 -17.04
C SER A 53 -0.76 -3.90 -17.11
N ASP A 54 -1.89 -3.97 -17.80
CA ASP A 54 -2.94 -2.95 -17.70
C ASP A 54 -3.66 -3.12 -16.35
N VAL A 55 -3.37 -2.20 -15.43
CA VAL A 55 -3.91 -2.23 -14.07
C VAL A 55 -5.43 -2.23 -14.05
N LEU A 56 -6.06 -1.36 -14.88
CA LEU A 56 -7.51 -1.25 -14.91
C LEU A 56 -8.18 -2.52 -15.42
N ALA A 57 -7.62 -3.13 -16.47
CA ALA A 57 -8.11 -4.39 -17.02
C ALA A 57 -7.99 -5.53 -15.99
N GLU A 58 -6.86 -5.61 -15.27
CA GLU A 58 -6.66 -6.62 -14.23
C GLU A 58 -7.62 -6.44 -13.04
N ILE A 59 -7.83 -5.20 -12.56
CA ILE A 59 -8.81 -4.94 -11.49
C ILE A 59 -10.21 -5.34 -11.95
N LYS A 60 -10.64 -5.00 -13.16
CA LYS A 60 -11.92 -5.41 -13.72
C LYS A 60 -12.06 -6.94 -13.73
N ARG A 61 -11.04 -7.63 -14.21
CA ARG A 61 -11.03 -9.10 -14.26
C ARG A 61 -11.18 -9.71 -12.87
N ILE A 62 -10.39 -9.23 -11.88
CA ILE A 62 -10.40 -9.74 -10.49
C ILE A 62 -11.75 -9.47 -9.82
N THR A 63 -12.29 -8.26 -10.01
CA THR A 63 -13.54 -7.82 -9.36
C THR A 63 -14.80 -8.16 -10.15
N LYS A 64 -14.68 -8.81 -11.31
CA LYS A 64 -15.79 -9.09 -12.22
C LYS A 64 -16.56 -7.81 -12.60
N ASP A 65 -15.80 -6.82 -13.07
CA ASP A 65 -16.24 -5.47 -13.47
C ASP A 65 -16.87 -4.60 -12.37
N ARG A 66 -16.90 -5.06 -11.10
CA ARG A 66 -17.46 -4.26 -9.98
C ARG A 66 -16.53 -3.17 -9.48
N MET A 67 -15.26 -3.22 -9.82
CA MET A 67 -14.19 -2.38 -9.29
C MET A 67 -13.97 -2.61 -7.78
N ALA A 68 -12.95 -1.95 -7.20
CA ALA A 68 -12.64 -2.12 -5.78
C ALA A 68 -13.48 -1.19 -4.90
N GLU A 69 -14.05 -1.71 -3.85
CA GLU A 69 -14.85 -0.93 -2.89
C GLU A 69 -13.97 0.04 -2.06
N VAL A 70 -12.69 -0.30 -1.90
CA VAL A 70 -11.73 0.50 -1.12
C VAL A 70 -10.42 0.63 -1.88
N ILE A 71 -9.87 1.84 -1.87
CA ILE A 71 -8.49 2.11 -2.31
C ILE A 71 -7.69 2.63 -1.13
N ILE A 72 -6.51 2.06 -0.91
CA ILE A 72 -5.48 2.60 -0.01
C ILE A 72 -4.31 3.05 -0.87
N GLU A 73 -4.16 4.34 -1.04
CA GLU A 73 -3.05 4.90 -1.79
C GLU A 73 -1.86 5.13 -0.84
N ALA A 74 -0.84 4.28 -0.93
CA ALA A 74 0.32 4.26 -0.05
C ALA A 74 1.67 4.49 -0.78
N SER A 75 1.63 4.86 -2.06
CA SER A 75 2.84 5.11 -2.87
C SER A 75 3.24 6.58 -2.92
N GLY A 76 2.28 7.50 -2.85
CA GLY A 76 2.50 8.93 -3.09
C GLY A 76 2.82 9.26 -4.56
N SER A 77 2.67 8.30 -5.47
CA SER A 77 2.91 8.48 -6.90
C SER A 77 1.74 9.20 -7.57
N ASP A 78 2.04 10.21 -8.38
CA ASP A 78 1.03 10.95 -9.15
C ASP A 78 0.13 10.02 -9.98
N ARG A 79 0.74 9.04 -10.63
CA ARG A 79 0.03 8.06 -11.45
C ARG A 79 -0.92 7.20 -10.62
N ALA A 80 -0.48 6.76 -9.44
CA ALA A 80 -1.28 5.92 -8.56
C ALA A 80 -2.44 6.70 -7.94
N ILE A 81 -2.19 7.95 -7.50
CA ILE A 81 -3.22 8.82 -6.92
C ILE A 81 -4.32 9.13 -7.95
N ARG A 82 -3.94 9.46 -9.19
CA ARG A 82 -4.93 9.67 -10.28
C ARG A 82 -5.69 8.39 -10.60
N GLY A 83 -4.99 7.26 -10.74
CA GLY A 83 -5.58 5.96 -11.05
C GLY A 83 -6.55 5.47 -9.97
N ALA A 84 -6.39 5.89 -8.71
CA ALA A 84 -7.28 5.50 -7.62
C ALA A 84 -8.76 5.82 -7.94
N ILE A 85 -9.03 6.95 -8.63
CA ILE A 85 -10.39 7.35 -9.03
C ILE A 85 -10.97 6.39 -10.09
N ASP A 86 -10.12 5.85 -10.96
CA ASP A 86 -10.55 4.89 -11.98
C ASP A 86 -10.77 3.49 -11.39
N TYR A 87 -9.93 3.08 -10.43
CA TYR A 87 -9.93 1.75 -9.83
C TYR A 87 -11.05 1.53 -8.80
N VAL A 88 -11.59 2.59 -8.23
CA VAL A 88 -12.63 2.53 -7.21
C VAL A 88 -14.02 2.32 -7.82
N SER A 89 -14.87 1.57 -7.13
CA SER A 89 -16.29 1.36 -7.47
C SER A 89 -17.14 2.62 -7.23
N TYR A 90 -18.39 2.60 -7.67
CA TYR A 90 -19.39 3.59 -7.23
C TYR A 90 -19.60 3.48 -5.71
N ALA A 91 -19.86 4.60 -5.06
CA ALA A 91 -19.95 4.77 -3.60
C ALA A 91 -18.71 4.24 -2.85
N GLY A 92 -17.57 4.11 -3.54
CA GLY A 92 -16.34 3.58 -2.96
C GLY A 92 -15.58 4.59 -2.11
N ARG A 93 -14.56 4.09 -1.43
CA ARG A 93 -13.76 4.85 -0.46
C ARG A 93 -12.29 4.87 -0.86
N ILE A 94 -11.67 6.03 -0.80
CA ILE A 94 -10.24 6.22 -1.07
C ILE A 94 -9.59 6.81 0.17
N SER A 95 -8.54 6.15 0.67
CA SER A 95 -7.65 6.67 1.70
C SER A 95 -6.32 7.07 1.08
N LEU A 96 -5.98 8.36 1.14
CA LEU A 96 -4.70 8.89 0.69
C LEU A 96 -3.73 8.88 1.87
N VAL A 97 -2.76 7.98 1.84
CA VAL A 97 -1.73 7.77 2.87
C VAL A 97 -0.36 8.20 2.36
N GLY A 98 -0.09 7.94 1.08
CA GLY A 98 1.14 8.34 0.41
C GLY A 98 1.28 9.86 0.36
N TRP A 99 2.52 10.36 0.45
CA TRP A 99 2.82 11.79 0.43
C TRP A 99 3.33 12.18 -0.96
N PRO A 100 2.53 12.88 -1.78
CA PRO A 100 2.97 13.33 -3.10
C PRO A 100 3.97 14.48 -2.97
N LYS A 101 4.82 14.65 -3.98
CA LYS A 101 5.82 15.74 -4.02
C LYS A 101 5.23 17.09 -4.43
N SER A 102 4.05 17.08 -5.06
CA SER A 102 3.36 18.26 -5.57
C SER A 102 1.84 18.05 -5.55
N ASP A 103 1.09 19.11 -5.76
CA ASP A 103 -0.37 19.02 -5.92
C ASP A 103 -0.73 18.24 -7.17
N ILE A 104 -1.70 17.35 -7.03
CA ILE A 104 -2.15 16.46 -8.10
C ILE A 104 -3.59 16.81 -8.49
N PRO A 105 -3.84 17.22 -9.73
CA PRO A 105 -5.20 17.47 -10.20
C PRO A 105 -5.99 16.16 -10.28
N LEU A 106 -7.17 16.15 -9.67
CA LEU A 106 -8.10 15.01 -9.70
C LEU A 106 -9.34 15.32 -10.56
N PRO A 107 -9.91 14.31 -11.23
CA PRO A 107 -11.11 14.47 -12.05
C PRO A 107 -12.36 14.60 -11.16
N THR A 108 -12.63 15.80 -10.66
CA THR A 108 -13.73 16.06 -9.70
C THR A 108 -15.11 15.64 -10.22
N ALA A 109 -15.33 15.72 -11.55
CA ALA A 109 -16.56 15.22 -12.16
C ALA A 109 -16.78 13.71 -11.92
N LEU A 110 -15.70 12.90 -11.95
CA LEU A 110 -15.80 11.47 -11.66
C LEU A 110 -16.01 11.22 -10.17
N ILE A 111 -15.42 12.03 -9.29
CA ILE A 111 -15.64 11.96 -7.84
C ILE A 111 -17.14 12.13 -7.55
N THR A 112 -17.76 13.18 -8.12
CA THR A 112 -19.19 13.42 -7.97
C THR A 112 -20.02 12.31 -8.61
N LYS A 113 -19.69 11.92 -9.86
CA LYS A 113 -20.43 10.88 -10.58
C LYS A 113 -20.45 9.53 -9.87
N LYS A 114 -19.33 9.17 -9.24
CA LYS A 114 -19.20 7.90 -8.52
C LYS A 114 -19.59 7.99 -7.03
N GLU A 115 -19.96 9.16 -6.53
CA GLU A 115 -20.33 9.41 -5.12
C GLU A 115 -19.20 8.97 -4.15
N LEU A 116 -17.95 9.35 -4.45
CA LEU A 116 -16.79 8.85 -3.73
C LEU A 116 -16.58 9.53 -2.39
N THR A 117 -16.13 8.75 -1.40
CA THR A 117 -15.54 9.28 -0.16
C THR A 117 -14.02 9.26 -0.27
N ILE A 118 -13.38 10.43 -0.21
CA ILE A 118 -11.92 10.57 -0.21
C ILE A 118 -11.47 11.15 1.11
N ARG A 119 -10.51 10.50 1.76
CA ARG A 119 -9.94 10.93 3.05
C ARG A 119 -8.43 10.88 3.02
N GLY A 120 -7.79 11.90 3.61
CA GLY A 120 -6.39 11.84 3.98
C GLY A 120 -6.19 10.99 5.23
N SER A 121 -5.08 10.27 5.28
CA SER A 121 -4.64 9.53 6.47
C SER A 121 -3.22 9.94 6.81
N ARG A 122 -2.96 10.34 8.05
CA ARG A 122 -1.63 10.81 8.46
C ARG A 122 -1.08 9.97 9.61
N ASN A 123 -1.46 10.24 10.80
CA ASN A 123 -0.98 9.58 12.00
C ASN A 123 -2.03 8.60 12.55
N SER A 124 -1.64 7.78 13.51
CA SER A 124 -2.58 6.90 14.22
C SER A 124 -3.22 7.64 15.39
N VAL A 125 -4.53 7.44 15.59
CA VAL A 125 -5.23 7.93 16.79
C VAL A 125 -5.82 6.73 17.51
N GLY A 126 -5.26 6.38 18.67
CA GLY A 126 -5.77 5.28 19.51
C GLY A 126 -5.59 3.86 18.95
N LEU A 127 -4.81 3.67 17.86
CA LEU A 127 -4.69 2.37 17.18
C LEU A 127 -3.50 1.52 17.66
N PHE A 128 -2.63 2.05 18.51
CA PHE A 128 -1.47 1.29 19.00
C PHE A 128 -1.84 -0.02 19.71
N PRO A 129 -2.84 -0.06 20.62
CA PRO A 129 -3.21 -1.32 21.28
C PRO A 129 -3.62 -2.41 20.29
N GLU A 130 -4.44 -2.07 19.29
CA GLU A 130 -4.90 -3.00 18.27
C GLU A 130 -3.74 -3.48 17.39
N SER A 131 -2.86 -2.57 16.96
CA SER A 131 -1.68 -2.92 16.15
C SER A 131 -0.76 -3.88 16.90
N LEU A 132 -0.47 -3.62 18.17
CA LEU A 132 0.35 -4.49 19.00
C LEU A 132 -0.31 -5.86 19.23
N ARG A 133 -1.63 -5.89 19.41
CA ARG A 133 -2.38 -7.14 19.54
C ARG A 133 -2.26 -8.00 18.28
N LEU A 134 -2.44 -7.42 17.09
CA LEU A 134 -2.33 -8.14 15.82
C LEU A 134 -0.91 -8.69 15.58
N ILE A 135 0.11 -7.94 15.98
CA ILE A 135 1.51 -8.40 15.91
C ILE A 135 1.75 -9.54 16.89
N SER A 136 1.31 -9.41 18.15
CA SER A 136 1.52 -10.43 19.19
C SER A 136 0.76 -11.74 18.90
N GLU A 137 -0.39 -11.65 18.23
CA GLU A 137 -1.17 -12.80 17.76
C GLU A 137 -0.61 -13.44 16.48
N GLY A 138 0.47 -12.89 15.90
CA GLY A 138 1.05 -13.37 14.64
C GLY A 138 0.19 -13.12 13.40
N LYS A 139 -0.87 -12.30 13.52
CA LYS A 139 -1.77 -11.98 12.40
C LYS A 139 -1.15 -11.00 11.40
N VAL A 140 -0.20 -10.20 11.87
CA VAL A 140 0.60 -9.28 11.05
C VAL A 140 2.07 -9.58 11.26
N ASN A 141 2.74 -10.00 10.19
CA ASN A 141 4.17 -10.33 10.21
C ASN A 141 5.00 -9.08 9.90
N VAL A 142 5.44 -8.39 10.94
CA VAL A 142 6.31 -7.20 10.79
C VAL A 142 7.77 -7.59 10.54
N ALA A 143 8.20 -8.76 10.99
CA ALA A 143 9.58 -9.23 10.82
C ALA A 143 9.92 -9.43 9.33
N ALA A 144 8.97 -9.87 8.52
CA ALA A 144 9.15 -10.03 7.07
C ALA A 144 9.43 -8.71 6.33
N LEU A 145 9.10 -7.57 6.94
CA LEU A 145 9.35 -6.24 6.36
C LEU A 145 10.70 -5.66 6.77
N LEU A 146 11.37 -6.26 7.76
CA LEU A 146 12.66 -5.79 8.25
C LEU A 146 13.77 -6.25 7.29
N THR A 147 14.26 -5.31 6.49
CA THR A 147 15.29 -5.59 5.49
C THR A 147 16.68 -5.65 6.10
N LYS A 148 16.97 -4.79 7.07
CA LYS A 148 18.28 -4.69 7.69
C LYS A 148 18.17 -4.19 9.14
N THR A 149 19.04 -4.74 9.99
CA THR A 149 19.29 -4.22 11.32
C THR A 149 20.74 -3.74 11.38
N VAL A 150 20.98 -2.57 11.92
CA VAL A 150 22.29 -1.92 11.98
C VAL A 150 22.59 -1.39 13.38
N SER A 151 23.87 -1.22 13.68
CA SER A 151 24.34 -0.48 14.87
C SER A 151 24.30 1.03 14.64
N MET A 152 24.50 1.80 15.70
CA MET A 152 24.64 3.26 15.61
C MET A 152 25.76 3.69 14.65
N ASP A 153 26.90 3.02 14.72
CA ASP A 153 28.08 3.36 13.89
C ASP A 153 27.85 3.09 12.40
N GLU A 154 27.03 2.09 12.06
CA GLU A 154 26.66 1.76 10.67
C GLU A 154 25.54 2.64 10.13
N THR A 155 24.80 3.34 10.98
CA THR A 155 23.61 4.09 10.60
C THR A 155 23.89 5.18 9.55
N PRO A 156 24.96 6.02 9.66
CA PRO A 156 25.22 7.06 8.65
C PRO A 156 25.44 6.50 7.25
N ALA A 157 26.26 5.45 7.13
CA ALA A 157 26.51 4.80 5.84
C ALA A 157 25.25 4.14 5.28
N THR A 158 24.42 3.55 6.13
CA THR A 158 23.18 2.91 5.73
C THR A 158 22.14 3.93 5.24
N VAL A 159 22.07 5.12 5.84
CA VAL A 159 21.18 6.20 5.37
C VAL A 159 21.56 6.65 3.96
N VAL A 160 22.86 6.75 3.66
CA VAL A 160 23.35 7.07 2.30
C VAL A 160 22.95 5.96 1.32
N ASP A 161 23.19 4.69 1.67
CA ASP A 161 22.82 3.54 0.81
C ASP A 161 21.30 3.46 0.56
N ILE A 162 20.46 3.77 1.55
CA ILE A 162 19.00 3.86 1.37
C ILE A 162 18.63 4.96 0.36
N ALA A 163 19.31 6.11 0.42
CA ALA A 163 19.04 7.21 -0.50
C ALA A 163 19.44 6.88 -1.94
N GLU A 164 20.53 6.15 -2.12
CA GLU A 164 21.04 5.73 -3.43
C GLU A 164 20.29 4.51 -4.00
N ASN A 165 19.82 3.61 -3.13
CA ASN A 165 19.22 2.32 -3.48
C ASN A 165 17.88 2.09 -2.75
N PRO A 166 16.87 2.98 -2.92
CA PRO A 166 15.63 2.93 -2.12
C PRO A 166 14.81 1.65 -2.31
N ASP A 167 14.93 0.99 -3.46
CA ASP A 167 14.17 -0.23 -3.75
C ASP A 167 14.67 -1.46 -3.01
N ARG A 168 15.93 -1.43 -2.51
CA ARG A 168 16.51 -2.52 -1.71
C ARG A 168 15.99 -2.57 -0.28
N TYR A 169 15.34 -1.52 0.19
CA TYR A 169 14.96 -1.37 1.59
C TYR A 169 13.45 -1.16 1.77
N LEU A 170 12.87 -1.89 2.70
CA LEU A 170 11.51 -1.63 3.18
C LEU A 170 11.55 -0.99 4.57
N LYS A 171 12.27 -1.62 5.51
CA LYS A 171 12.47 -1.13 6.85
C LYS A 171 13.88 -1.44 7.34
N VAL A 172 14.54 -0.43 7.84
CA VAL A 172 15.83 -0.58 8.57
C VAL A 172 15.62 -0.19 10.02
N THR A 173 16.17 -0.97 10.94
CA THR A 173 16.13 -0.70 12.39
C THR A 173 17.55 -0.51 12.89
N CYS A 174 17.77 0.57 13.66
CA CYS A 174 19.00 0.79 14.39
C CYS A 174 18.85 0.21 15.82
N LEU A 175 19.84 -0.54 16.27
CA LEU A 175 19.95 -1.04 17.65
C LEU A 175 20.97 -0.18 18.40
N PHE A 176 20.63 0.16 19.64
CA PHE A 176 21.47 0.92 20.57
C PHE A 176 22.23 -0.01 21.50
#